data_1160433d935c1730c01db0ebd1559d0c
#
_entry.id   1160433d935c1730c01db0ebd1559d0c
#
_cell.length_a   1.000
_cell.length_b   1.000
_cell.length_c   1.000
_cell.angle_alpha   90.00
_cell.angle_beta   90.00
_cell.angle_gamma   90.00
#
_symmetry.space_group_name_H-M   'P 1'
#
loop_
_entity.id
_entity.type
_entity.pdbx_description
1 polymer ?
#
loop_
_entity_poly.entity_id
_entity_poly.type
_entity_poly.pdbx_seq_one_letter_code
_entity_poly.pdbx_strand_id
1 'polypeptide(L)'
;MKKYLLALPLTAVLGLTACEDYLDVAPSNTLTTDSFWGSPYQAEQGLNGIYHDLVPMAYHTYYLADIPSDETYGEWDTERTWSTLCVHDHNITALDELNGAWTDYYEAIAHANTFLEKVPAITGFTSDAIKNQMLGEAYFIRAYCYFDLVRFFGNIPLFDHTLSLNEALTLGQSAPTEVYKLIISDLEQAESLLNNAPTDFRGNAVAGKPTQIAAKAMLGRVYLTMATHPDVNGGDSYKQLAKGKFAEVLAYAGIGEGNTTGTPTRYWAADAREWAGMFLHENDNKYFIWELQYATDAAKTLGNTAIFEMQPEVRCDSFYPVRIFGNKLYVAADILEMYGHDGTSSFGSEGNHNKDKRADWTVCYLNGNDLVNATSGTGYSGEPFYTKFLETTPKREAYGYEALTLGYNDYYKDEINFPIIRLEDVMLMYCEVAGYSAYTLHLLNLIRERATDAVTAAEAQADWAGVVKRERRLEFTQEGIRWHDMVRNGQIEEYKAMLQKYYTTDYAQTAIANISSKYYRYAIPQDQINIKDGLYVQNPEYK
;
A
#
# COMPACT_ATOMS: atom_id res chain seq x y z
N MET A 1 38.62 21.21 82.46
CA MET A 1 37.59 22.11 81.99
C MET A 1 38.13 22.88 80.78
N LYS A 2 37.45 22.80 79.69
CA LYS A 2 37.55 23.66 78.50
C LYS A 2 38.90 23.79 77.83
N LYS A 3 39.12 23.14 76.72
CA LYS A 3 39.81 23.61 75.52
C LYS A 3 40.10 22.44 74.59
N TYR A 4 39.12 21.94 73.84
CA TYR A 4 39.31 21.20 72.56
C TYR A 4 38.01 21.35 71.75
N LEU A 5 37.91 22.47 71.06
CA LEU A 5 36.95 22.67 69.99
C LEU A 5 37.61 23.70 69.08
N LEU A 6 38.12 23.23 67.92
CA LEU A 6 38.33 24.00 66.71
C LEU A 6 39.48 23.36 65.88
N ALA A 7 39.23 22.25 65.26
CA ALA A 7 40.06 21.77 64.15
C ALA A 7 39.33 20.65 63.38
N LEU A 8 38.26 20.97 62.76
CA LEU A 8 37.63 20.25 61.63
C LEU A 8 36.53 21.12 61.10
N PRO A 9 36.68 21.77 60.03
CA PRO A 9 36.34 21.35 58.69
C PRO A 9 37.14 22.08 57.60
N LEU A 10 38.23 21.57 57.12
CA LEU A 10 38.89 22.09 55.93
C LEU A 10 39.36 20.98 54.97
N THR A 11 38.96 19.75 55.21
CA THR A 11 39.30 18.61 54.32
C THR A 11 38.13 18.00 53.56
N ALA A 12 36.94 18.61 53.65
CA ALA A 12 35.72 18.05 52.99
C ALA A 12 35.30 18.80 51.68
N VAL A 13 36.10 19.74 51.17
CA VAL A 13 35.74 20.54 49.99
C VAL A 13 36.58 20.21 48.73
N LEU A 14 37.59 19.32 48.85
CA LEU A 14 38.45 18.94 47.71
C LEU A 14 38.11 17.60 47.04
N GLY A 15 36.95 16.99 47.36
CA GLY A 15 36.53 15.69 46.83
C GLY A 15 35.36 15.71 45.83
N LEU A 16 34.90 16.90 45.37
CA LEU A 16 33.71 17.00 44.47
C LEU A 16 34.02 17.39 43.04
N THR A 17 35.28 17.38 42.62
CA THR A 17 35.65 17.58 41.22
C THR A 17 36.28 16.31 40.65
N ALA A 18 35.65 15.17 40.87
CA ALA A 18 36.09 13.90 40.29
C ALA A 18 34.99 13.36 39.39
N CYS A 19 35.26 13.43 38.11
CA CYS A 19 34.72 12.54 37.07
C CYS A 19 33.24 12.67 36.71
N GLU A 20 32.85 13.79 36.08
CA GLU A 20 31.75 13.75 35.11
C GLU A 20 32.13 12.86 33.90
N ASP A 21 33.36 12.94 33.42
CA ASP A 21 33.85 12.15 32.27
C ASP A 21 34.02 10.65 32.52
N TYR A 22 33.99 10.16 33.77
CA TYR A 22 34.16 8.72 34.10
C TYR A 22 32.84 7.97 34.17
N LEU A 23 31.72 8.65 34.22
CA LEU A 23 30.37 8.06 34.22
C LEU A 23 29.74 7.98 32.83
N ASP A 24 30.29 8.68 31.85
CA ASP A 24 29.86 8.71 30.45
C ASP A 24 30.63 7.70 29.56
N VAL A 25 31.12 6.61 30.14
CA VAL A 25 31.66 5.52 29.32
C VAL A 25 30.49 4.79 28.67
N ALA A 26 30.30 5.03 27.37
CA ALA A 26 29.38 4.22 26.57
C ALA A 26 29.68 2.73 26.81
N PRO A 27 28.67 1.88 27.08
CA PRO A 27 28.88 0.46 27.33
C PRO A 27 29.64 -0.16 26.15
N SER A 28 30.83 -0.69 26.39
CA SER A 28 31.69 -1.27 25.35
C SER A 28 31.11 -2.53 24.71
N ASN A 29 30.02 -3.08 25.27
CA ASN A 29 29.39 -4.33 24.86
C ASN A 29 27.95 -4.17 24.35
N THR A 30 27.43 -2.95 24.26
CA THR A 30 26.12 -2.63 23.67
C THR A 30 26.30 -1.63 22.54
N LEU A 31 25.73 -1.93 21.36
CA LEU A 31 25.66 -0.97 20.28
C LEU A 31 24.76 0.19 20.75
N THR A 32 25.31 1.40 20.85
CA THR A 32 24.53 2.61 21.03
C THR A 32 24.13 3.15 19.67
N THR A 33 23.12 4.00 19.58
CA THR A 33 22.69 4.63 18.33
C THR A 33 23.87 5.29 17.60
N ASP A 34 24.79 5.93 18.31
CA ASP A 34 25.96 6.58 17.71
C ASP A 34 27.06 5.61 17.26
N SER A 35 27.20 4.46 17.90
CA SER A 35 28.19 3.44 17.53
C SER A 35 27.70 2.45 16.48
N PHE A 36 26.38 2.46 16.16
CA PHE A 36 25.79 1.54 15.19
C PHE A 36 26.23 1.85 13.75
N TRP A 37 26.35 3.11 13.36
CA TRP A 37 26.54 3.55 11.98
C TRP A 37 28.02 3.58 11.54
N GLY A 38 28.73 2.47 11.69
CA GLY A 38 30.18 2.42 11.45
C GLY A 38 30.64 1.65 10.19
N SER A 39 29.76 0.93 9.48
CA SER A 39 30.14 0.07 8.37
C SER A 39 29.02 -0.13 7.35
N PRO A 40 29.36 -0.57 6.09
CA PRO A 40 28.35 -0.93 5.08
C PRO A 40 27.38 -2.01 5.52
N TYR A 41 27.83 -2.97 6.32
CA TYR A 41 26.95 -4.01 6.89
C TYR A 41 25.90 -3.40 7.83
N GLN A 42 26.31 -2.45 8.67
CA GLN A 42 25.38 -1.77 9.59
C GLN A 42 24.42 -0.82 8.83
N ALA A 43 24.88 -0.22 7.72
CA ALA A 43 23.99 0.50 6.82
C ALA A 43 22.91 -0.42 6.24
N GLU A 44 23.26 -1.64 5.80
CA GLU A 44 22.27 -2.61 5.32
C GLU A 44 21.31 -3.04 6.43
N GLN A 45 21.79 -3.27 7.66
CA GLN A 45 20.92 -3.58 8.79
C GLN A 45 19.92 -2.45 9.09
N GLY A 46 20.38 -1.18 9.04
CA GLY A 46 19.51 -0.02 9.19
C GLY A 46 18.47 0.09 8.07
N LEU A 47 18.87 -0.20 6.83
CA LEU A 47 17.95 -0.23 5.69
C LEU A 47 16.92 -1.36 5.81
N ASN A 48 17.34 -2.55 6.28
CA ASN A 48 16.43 -3.66 6.54
C ASN A 48 15.42 -3.31 7.65
N GLY A 49 15.80 -2.48 8.63
CA GLY A 49 14.87 -1.90 9.61
C GLY A 49 13.78 -1.09 8.93
N ILE A 50 14.14 -0.20 7.97
CA ILE A 50 13.16 0.59 7.20
C ILE A 50 12.22 -0.32 6.39
N TYR A 51 12.73 -1.41 5.79
CA TYR A 51 11.86 -2.39 5.12
C TYR A 51 10.94 -3.14 6.08
N HIS A 52 11.40 -3.42 7.31
CA HIS A 52 10.55 -4.02 8.33
C HIS A 52 9.37 -3.11 8.70
N ASP A 53 9.58 -1.80 8.74
CA ASP A 53 8.52 -0.83 9.03
C ASP A 53 7.42 -0.82 7.94
N LEU A 54 7.69 -1.38 6.75
CA LEU A 54 6.69 -1.49 5.68
C LEU A 54 5.74 -2.68 5.84
N VAL A 55 6.01 -3.60 6.76
CA VAL A 55 5.17 -4.81 6.94
C VAL A 55 3.69 -4.49 7.19
N PRO A 56 3.29 -3.51 7.99
CA PRO A 56 1.88 -3.20 8.20
C PRO A 56 1.21 -2.43 7.04
N MET A 57 1.96 -1.97 6.03
CA MET A 57 1.43 -1.03 5.03
C MET A 57 0.34 -1.62 4.14
N ALA A 58 0.41 -2.92 3.78
CA ALA A 58 -0.67 -3.56 3.04
C ALA A 58 -1.97 -3.62 3.86
N TYR A 59 -1.88 -3.85 5.17
CA TYR A 59 -3.03 -3.80 6.07
C TYR A 59 -3.67 -2.41 6.10
N HIS A 60 -2.86 -1.35 6.27
CA HIS A 60 -3.36 0.02 6.25
C HIS A 60 -3.99 0.39 4.90
N THR A 61 -3.36 -0.03 3.80
CA THR A 61 -3.88 0.18 2.45
C THR A 61 -5.22 -0.52 2.27
N TYR A 62 -5.36 -1.77 2.71
CA TYR A 62 -6.62 -2.49 2.65
C TYR A 62 -7.73 -1.80 3.44
N TYR A 63 -7.45 -1.46 4.71
CA TYR A 63 -8.44 -0.81 5.57
C TYR A 63 -8.85 0.59 5.10
N LEU A 64 -7.90 1.38 4.60
CA LEU A 64 -8.15 2.79 4.28
C LEU A 64 -8.41 3.06 2.80
N ALA A 65 -8.16 2.11 1.91
CA ALA A 65 -8.32 2.34 0.47
C ALA A 65 -9.17 1.29 -0.26
N ASP A 66 -9.26 0.04 0.23
CA ASP A 66 -10.14 -0.96 -0.38
C ASP A 66 -11.50 -1.03 0.33
N ILE A 67 -11.53 -1.20 1.65
CA ILE A 67 -12.78 -1.34 2.43
C ILE A 67 -13.76 -0.17 2.20
N PRO A 68 -13.36 1.10 2.25
CA PRO A 68 -14.29 2.22 2.08
C PRO A 68 -14.61 2.52 0.61
N SER A 69 -14.06 1.76 -0.33
CA SER A 69 -14.31 1.98 -1.76
C SER A 69 -15.60 1.32 -2.26
N ASP A 70 -15.97 1.61 -3.50
CA ASP A 70 -17.12 1.00 -4.17
C ASP A 70 -16.86 -0.43 -4.69
N GLU A 71 -15.73 -1.02 -4.35
CA GLU A 71 -15.42 -2.42 -4.64
C GLU A 71 -15.99 -3.35 -3.58
N THR A 72 -16.12 -2.87 -2.36
CA THR A 72 -16.48 -3.68 -1.20
C THR A 72 -17.85 -3.27 -0.65
N TYR A 73 -18.68 -4.27 -0.37
CA TYR A 73 -19.92 -4.11 0.39
C TYR A 73 -19.84 -4.96 1.66
N GLY A 74 -20.19 -4.39 2.79
CA GLY A 74 -20.16 -5.09 4.07
C GLY A 74 -21.53 -5.15 4.74
N GLU A 75 -21.73 -6.09 5.67
CA GLU A 75 -22.85 -6.09 6.60
C GLU A 75 -22.45 -5.47 7.94
N TRP A 76 -23.43 -4.96 8.66
CA TRP A 76 -23.18 -4.37 9.98
C TRP A 76 -22.65 -5.41 10.96
N ASP A 77 -21.49 -5.13 11.51
CA ASP A 77 -20.89 -5.91 12.60
C ASP A 77 -20.36 -4.94 13.66
N THR A 78 -21.00 -4.92 14.82
CA THR A 78 -20.64 -4.00 15.93
C THR A 78 -19.33 -4.39 16.62
N GLU A 79 -18.80 -5.58 16.33
CA GLU A 79 -17.56 -6.07 16.90
C GLU A 79 -16.33 -5.81 15.99
N ARG A 80 -16.57 -5.23 14.79
CA ARG A 80 -15.54 -5.04 13.77
C ARG A 80 -15.43 -3.59 13.33
N THR A 81 -14.22 -3.05 13.42
CA THR A 81 -13.92 -1.66 13.04
C THR A 81 -14.12 -1.38 11.55
N TRP A 82 -13.90 -2.38 10.69
CA TRP A 82 -14.14 -2.24 9.25
C TRP A 82 -15.59 -1.85 8.91
N SER A 83 -16.57 -2.24 9.72
CA SER A 83 -17.96 -1.87 9.47
C SER A 83 -18.19 -0.37 9.57
N THR A 84 -17.43 0.32 10.42
CA THR A 84 -17.43 1.79 10.55
C THR A 84 -16.92 2.46 9.26
N LEU A 85 -15.88 1.90 8.67
CA LEU A 85 -15.31 2.41 7.40
C LEU A 85 -16.25 2.16 6.21
N CYS A 86 -16.85 0.97 6.11
CA CYS A 86 -17.81 0.65 5.06
C CYS A 86 -19.06 1.53 5.07
N VAL A 87 -19.57 1.95 6.24
CA VAL A 87 -20.72 2.85 6.33
C VAL A 87 -20.32 4.32 6.30
N HIS A 88 -19.04 4.63 6.10
CA HIS A 88 -18.53 6.00 6.11
C HIS A 88 -18.95 6.79 7.36
N ASP A 89 -18.87 6.15 8.53
CA ASP A 89 -19.16 6.84 9.78
C ASP A 89 -18.15 7.97 10.00
N HIS A 90 -18.63 9.13 10.35
CA HIS A 90 -17.79 10.30 10.58
C HIS A 90 -17.17 10.32 11.98
N ASN A 91 -17.60 9.43 12.88
CA ASN A 91 -17.07 9.29 14.24
C ASN A 91 -15.85 8.35 14.29
N ILE A 92 -14.94 8.52 13.33
CA ILE A 92 -13.76 7.64 13.16
C ILE A 92 -12.50 8.14 13.85
N THR A 93 -12.53 9.27 14.55
CA THR A 93 -11.34 9.91 15.16
C THR A 93 -10.59 9.02 16.15
N ALA A 94 -11.28 8.04 16.74
CA ALA A 94 -10.73 7.10 17.72
C ALA A 94 -10.50 5.69 17.16
N LEU A 95 -10.54 5.49 15.83
CA LEU A 95 -10.24 4.19 15.24
C LEU A 95 -8.75 3.86 15.36
N ASP A 96 -8.46 2.67 15.87
CA ASP A 96 -7.09 2.15 16.02
C ASP A 96 -6.38 2.05 14.66
N GLU A 97 -7.10 1.71 13.59
CA GLU A 97 -6.55 1.64 12.22
C GLU A 97 -6.01 2.98 11.72
N LEU A 98 -6.68 4.10 12.05
CA LEU A 98 -6.19 5.42 11.69
C LEU A 98 -4.94 5.79 12.49
N ASN A 99 -4.95 5.49 13.80
CA ASN A 99 -3.80 5.76 14.65
C ASN A 99 -2.62 4.85 14.30
N GLY A 100 -2.88 3.58 14.01
CA GLY A 100 -1.87 2.63 13.54
C GLY A 100 -1.22 3.10 12.25
N ALA A 101 -2.01 3.43 11.22
CA ALA A 101 -1.48 3.94 9.96
C ALA A 101 -0.63 5.22 10.16
N TRP A 102 -1.12 6.18 10.93
CA TRP A 102 -0.34 7.38 11.24
C TRP A 102 1.01 7.04 11.88
N THR A 103 1.00 6.20 12.91
CA THR A 103 2.21 5.86 13.67
C THR A 103 3.22 5.10 12.82
N ASP A 104 2.77 4.05 12.13
CA ASP A 104 3.67 3.17 11.37
C ASP A 104 4.31 3.89 10.17
N TYR A 105 3.55 4.72 9.44
CA TYR A 105 4.14 5.53 8.37
C TYR A 105 5.17 6.54 8.91
N TYR A 106 4.92 7.18 10.06
CA TYR A 106 5.90 8.10 10.66
C TYR A 106 7.11 7.41 11.26
N GLU A 107 6.98 6.17 11.73
CA GLU A 107 8.12 5.36 12.17
C GLU A 107 9.06 5.06 11.00
N ALA A 108 8.53 4.61 9.87
CA ALA A 108 9.30 4.40 8.65
C ALA A 108 10.00 5.71 8.17
N ILE A 109 9.31 6.85 8.22
CA ILE A 109 9.88 8.17 7.89
C ILE A 109 11.03 8.53 8.83
N ALA A 110 10.87 8.33 10.15
CA ALA A 110 11.90 8.66 11.14
C ALA A 110 13.16 7.79 10.96
N HIS A 111 12.99 6.50 10.68
CA HIS A 111 14.11 5.60 10.39
C HIS A 111 14.78 5.97 9.06
N ALA A 112 14.02 6.32 8.01
CA ALA A 112 14.58 6.79 6.75
C ALA A 112 15.37 8.10 6.93
N ASN A 113 14.89 9.06 7.73
CA ASN A 113 15.61 10.28 8.05
C ASN A 113 16.95 10.00 8.73
N THR A 114 16.94 9.15 9.77
CA THR A 114 18.16 8.75 10.47
C THR A 114 19.16 8.08 9.52
N PHE A 115 18.67 7.21 8.64
CA PHE A 115 19.48 6.54 7.63
C PHE A 115 20.14 7.56 6.67
N LEU A 116 19.35 8.47 6.13
CA LEU A 116 19.80 9.51 5.20
C LEU A 116 20.81 10.48 5.81
N GLU A 117 20.75 10.71 7.12
CA GLU A 117 21.75 11.52 7.85
C GLU A 117 23.04 10.76 8.12
N LYS A 118 22.96 9.48 8.51
CA LYS A 118 24.12 8.71 8.99
C LYS A 118 24.93 8.05 7.89
N VAL A 119 24.28 7.44 6.89
CA VAL A 119 24.93 6.63 5.85
C VAL A 119 25.87 7.42 4.94
N PRO A 120 25.65 8.70 4.59
CA PRO A 120 26.59 9.47 3.79
C PRO A 120 28.02 9.49 4.37
N ALA A 121 28.18 9.47 5.69
CA ALA A 121 29.48 9.49 6.37
C ALA A 121 30.17 8.10 6.43
N ILE A 122 29.43 7.01 6.19
CA ILE A 122 30.00 5.65 6.25
C ILE A 122 30.97 5.45 5.09
N THR A 123 32.14 4.90 5.41
CA THR A 123 33.18 4.52 4.46
C THR A 123 33.28 2.98 4.33
N GLY A 124 34.07 2.50 3.37
CA GLY A 124 34.32 1.06 3.23
C GLY A 124 33.32 0.31 2.34
N PHE A 125 32.41 1.01 1.66
CA PHE A 125 31.61 0.40 0.59
C PHE A 125 32.53 -0.07 -0.55
N THR A 126 32.17 -1.18 -1.18
CA THR A 126 32.93 -1.73 -2.32
C THR A 126 32.80 -0.85 -3.57
N SER A 127 31.73 -0.06 -3.67
CA SER A 127 31.55 0.99 -4.69
C SER A 127 30.57 2.06 -4.22
N ASP A 128 30.67 3.26 -4.79
CA ASP A 128 29.70 4.34 -4.58
C ASP A 128 28.30 3.97 -5.09
N ALA A 129 28.23 3.11 -6.12
CA ALA A 129 26.95 2.65 -6.66
C ALA A 129 26.11 1.88 -5.63
N ILE A 130 26.75 1.06 -4.78
CA ILE A 130 26.05 0.33 -3.70
C ILE A 130 25.53 1.31 -2.65
N LYS A 131 26.38 2.27 -2.23
CA LYS A 131 25.97 3.31 -1.28
C LYS A 131 24.82 4.16 -1.83
N ASN A 132 24.92 4.58 -3.08
CA ASN A 132 23.90 5.35 -3.77
C ASN A 132 22.60 4.57 -3.90
N GLN A 133 22.66 3.26 -4.22
CA GLN A 133 21.48 2.39 -4.25
C GLN A 133 20.75 2.41 -2.90
N MET A 134 21.46 2.23 -1.77
CA MET A 134 20.86 2.23 -0.44
C MET A 134 20.24 3.59 -0.06
N LEU A 135 20.91 4.69 -0.41
CA LEU A 135 20.37 6.03 -0.19
C LEU A 135 19.10 6.27 -1.04
N GLY A 136 19.13 5.83 -2.31
CA GLY A 136 17.99 5.92 -3.20
C GLY A 136 16.78 5.11 -2.70
N GLU A 137 17.01 3.94 -2.09
CA GLU A 137 15.97 3.13 -1.46
C GLU A 137 15.31 3.88 -0.28
N ALA A 138 16.12 4.49 0.60
CA ALA A 138 15.60 5.25 1.73
C ALA A 138 14.80 6.49 1.29
N TYR A 139 15.27 7.24 0.28
CA TYR A 139 14.51 8.34 -0.32
C TYR A 139 13.18 7.87 -0.90
N PHE A 140 13.19 6.76 -1.66
CA PHE A 140 11.99 6.20 -2.26
C PHE A 140 10.96 5.80 -1.20
N ILE A 141 11.37 5.11 -0.14
CA ILE A 141 10.47 4.66 0.93
C ILE A 141 9.92 5.86 1.70
N ARG A 142 10.74 6.87 2.03
CA ARG A 142 10.26 8.09 2.69
C ARG A 142 9.20 8.81 1.85
N ALA A 143 9.44 8.94 0.56
CA ALA A 143 8.47 9.53 -0.36
C ALA A 143 7.17 8.72 -0.44
N TYR A 144 7.24 7.39 -0.49
CA TYR A 144 6.08 6.52 -0.47
C TYR A 144 5.24 6.71 0.80
N CYS A 145 5.87 6.72 1.97
CA CYS A 145 5.18 6.92 3.24
C CYS A 145 4.50 8.30 3.33
N TYR A 146 5.18 9.37 2.94
CA TYR A 146 4.56 10.70 2.88
C TYR A 146 3.44 10.79 1.86
N PHE A 147 3.55 10.07 0.73
CA PHE A 147 2.52 10.07 -0.30
C PHE A 147 1.22 9.42 0.17
N ASP A 148 1.29 8.34 0.94
CA ASP A 148 0.12 7.72 1.55
C ASP A 148 -0.46 8.61 2.66
N LEU A 149 0.36 9.11 3.58
CA LEU A 149 -0.07 10.00 4.65
C LEU A 149 -0.82 11.23 4.13
N VAL A 150 -0.27 11.92 3.13
CA VAL A 150 -0.90 13.15 2.60
C VAL A 150 -2.22 12.86 1.90
N ARG A 151 -2.34 11.70 1.23
CA ARG A 151 -3.59 11.29 0.57
C ARG A 151 -4.67 10.88 1.58
N PHE A 152 -4.28 10.24 2.68
CA PHE A 152 -5.21 9.84 3.73
C PHE A 152 -5.63 11.02 4.62
N PHE A 153 -4.69 11.86 5.06
CA PHE A 153 -4.93 12.81 6.14
C PHE A 153 -4.90 14.29 5.72
N GLY A 154 -4.38 14.60 4.55
CA GLY A 154 -4.26 15.97 4.05
C GLY A 154 -3.14 16.76 4.74
N ASN A 155 -3.48 17.64 5.70
CA ASN A 155 -2.47 18.39 6.45
C ASN A 155 -1.78 17.50 7.47
N ILE A 156 -0.46 17.34 7.34
CA ILE A 156 0.34 16.42 8.14
C ILE A 156 1.66 17.06 8.58
N PRO A 157 2.28 16.64 9.71
CA PRO A 157 3.64 17.04 10.07
C PRO A 157 4.65 16.68 8.98
N LEU A 158 5.53 17.61 8.65
CA LEU A 158 6.53 17.45 7.60
C LEU A 158 7.93 17.69 8.16
N PHE A 159 8.81 16.69 8.07
CA PHE A 159 10.21 16.76 8.47
C PHE A 159 11.07 15.80 7.66
N ASP A 160 12.30 16.21 7.36
CA ASP A 160 13.25 15.50 6.50
C ASP A 160 14.58 15.17 7.22
N HIS A 161 14.60 15.28 8.54
CA HIS A 161 15.74 15.04 9.42
C HIS A 161 15.29 14.37 10.72
N THR A 162 16.24 13.89 11.52
CA THR A 162 15.97 13.31 12.85
C THR A 162 15.55 14.41 13.82
N LEU A 163 14.31 14.33 14.31
CA LEU A 163 13.76 15.34 15.23
C LEU A 163 14.30 15.17 16.64
N SER A 164 14.71 16.29 17.25
CA SER A 164 14.84 16.36 18.70
C SER A 164 13.46 16.36 19.38
N LEU A 165 13.40 16.02 20.67
CA LEU A 165 12.14 16.07 21.43
C LEU A 165 11.49 17.46 21.39
N ASN A 166 12.27 18.53 21.46
CA ASN A 166 11.75 19.90 21.43
C ASN A 166 11.15 20.26 20.06
N GLU A 167 11.79 19.83 18.98
CA GLU A 167 11.25 19.99 17.61
C GLU A 167 9.95 19.20 17.46
N ALA A 168 9.93 17.93 17.84
CA ALA A 168 8.73 17.11 17.77
C ALA A 168 7.53 17.72 18.53
N LEU A 169 7.77 18.32 19.69
CA LEU A 169 6.74 18.99 20.51
C LEU A 169 6.29 20.36 19.97
N THR A 170 6.90 20.86 18.90
CA THR A 170 6.59 22.17 18.30
C THR A 170 6.27 22.09 16.81
N LEU A 171 6.48 20.94 16.19
CA LEU A 171 6.24 20.72 14.76
C LEU A 171 4.73 20.61 14.51
N GLY A 172 4.15 21.62 13.87
CA GLY A 172 2.76 21.60 13.41
C GLY A 172 2.58 20.87 12.08
N GLN A 173 1.34 20.91 11.57
CA GLN A 173 0.97 20.34 10.29
C GLN A 173 1.37 21.27 9.13
N SER A 174 1.81 20.69 8.03
CA SER A 174 2.10 21.35 6.75
C SER A 174 0.96 21.11 5.75
N ALA A 175 0.77 22.05 4.85
CA ALA A 175 -0.21 21.89 3.76
C ALA A 175 0.23 20.80 2.77
N PRO A 176 -0.70 20.12 2.09
CA PRO A 176 -0.40 19.08 1.11
C PRO A 176 0.60 19.51 0.03
N THR A 177 0.51 20.74 -0.43
CA THR A 177 1.44 21.29 -1.44
C THR A 177 2.91 21.31 -0.99
N GLU A 178 3.18 21.53 0.30
CA GLU A 178 4.55 21.48 0.83
C GLU A 178 5.01 20.01 0.98
N VAL A 179 4.11 19.11 1.42
CA VAL A 179 4.41 17.68 1.51
C VAL A 179 4.76 17.12 0.13
N TYR A 180 3.99 17.46 -0.90
CA TYR A 180 4.28 17.02 -2.27
C TYR A 180 5.62 17.52 -2.80
N LYS A 181 6.11 18.69 -2.39
CA LYS A 181 7.45 19.17 -2.77
C LYS A 181 8.56 18.25 -2.23
N LEU A 182 8.44 17.81 -0.99
CA LEU A 182 9.40 16.85 -0.42
C LEU A 182 9.30 15.50 -1.12
N ILE A 183 8.08 14.99 -1.36
CA ILE A 183 7.85 13.73 -2.07
C ILE A 183 8.52 13.75 -3.46
N ILE A 184 8.34 14.83 -4.22
CA ILE A 184 8.94 14.98 -5.55
C ILE A 184 10.46 15.02 -5.43
N SER A 185 11.00 15.83 -4.52
CA SER A 185 12.45 15.93 -4.29
C SER A 185 13.06 14.57 -3.95
N ASP A 186 12.44 13.82 -3.07
CA ASP A 186 12.90 12.49 -2.67
C ASP A 186 12.84 11.48 -3.82
N LEU A 187 11.77 11.48 -4.60
CA LEU A 187 11.65 10.59 -5.75
C LEU A 187 12.62 10.96 -6.88
N GLU A 188 12.95 12.24 -7.07
CA GLU A 188 13.99 12.68 -8.01
C GLU A 188 15.39 12.24 -7.52
N GLN A 189 15.66 12.32 -6.22
CA GLN A 189 16.88 11.74 -5.64
C GLN A 189 16.92 10.21 -5.84
N ALA A 190 15.82 9.52 -5.56
CA ALA A 190 15.70 8.09 -5.77
C ALA A 190 15.94 7.72 -7.25
N GLU A 191 15.30 8.42 -8.19
CA GLU A 191 15.52 8.22 -9.63
C GLU A 191 16.98 8.38 -10.04
N SER A 192 17.68 9.36 -9.46
CA SER A 192 19.09 9.62 -9.75
C SER A 192 20.04 8.58 -9.16
N LEU A 193 19.75 8.04 -7.99
CA LEU A 193 20.62 7.18 -7.21
C LEU A 193 20.39 5.69 -7.47
N LEU A 194 19.15 5.31 -7.75
CA LEU A 194 18.75 3.91 -7.99
C LEU A 194 19.20 3.44 -9.38
N ASN A 195 19.48 2.15 -9.47
CA ASN A 195 19.67 1.46 -10.75
C ASN A 195 18.53 0.43 -10.97
N ASN A 196 18.52 -0.22 -12.14
CA ASN A 196 17.51 -1.23 -12.47
C ASN A 196 17.98 -2.68 -12.19
N ALA A 197 19.08 -2.83 -11.48
CA ALA A 197 19.63 -4.12 -11.03
C ALA A 197 20.17 -3.96 -9.60
N PRO A 198 19.30 -3.84 -8.59
CA PRO A 198 19.70 -3.57 -7.21
C PRO A 198 20.56 -4.69 -6.62
N THR A 199 21.46 -4.32 -5.73
CA THR A 199 22.39 -5.24 -5.05
C THR A 199 22.40 -5.02 -3.55
N ASP A 200 22.85 -6.04 -2.79
CA ASP A 200 23.20 -5.91 -1.38
C ASP A 200 24.53 -5.15 -1.20
N PHE A 201 24.95 -4.96 0.06
CA PHE A 201 26.22 -4.27 0.35
C PHE A 201 27.48 -5.01 -0.14
N ARG A 202 27.37 -6.29 -0.50
CA ARG A 202 28.43 -7.11 -1.06
C ARG A 202 28.44 -7.12 -2.60
N GLY A 203 27.38 -6.54 -3.22
CA GLY A 203 27.23 -6.52 -4.67
C GLY A 203 26.48 -7.74 -5.24
N ASN A 204 25.82 -8.56 -4.39
CA ASN A 204 24.97 -9.64 -4.88
C ASN A 204 23.63 -9.07 -5.33
N ALA A 205 23.06 -9.57 -6.42
CA ALA A 205 21.73 -9.17 -6.89
C ALA A 205 20.66 -9.49 -5.84
N VAL A 206 19.77 -8.53 -5.59
CA VAL A 206 18.65 -8.65 -4.64
C VAL A 206 17.36 -8.22 -5.34
N ALA A 207 16.32 -9.05 -5.21
CA ALA A 207 14.98 -8.74 -5.70
C ALA A 207 14.18 -7.93 -4.66
N GLY A 208 13.03 -7.38 -5.04
CA GLY A 208 12.08 -6.68 -4.15
C GLY A 208 12.46 -5.24 -3.79
N LYS A 209 13.68 -4.80 -4.07
CA LYS A 209 14.11 -3.43 -3.83
C LYS A 209 13.58 -2.47 -4.91
N PRO A 210 13.25 -1.22 -4.56
CA PRO A 210 12.87 -0.23 -5.57
C PRO A 210 14.01 0.01 -6.57
N THR A 211 13.61 0.24 -7.81
CA THR A 211 14.50 0.48 -8.93
C THR A 211 14.33 1.90 -9.48
N GLN A 212 15.20 2.34 -10.36
CA GLN A 212 15.04 3.61 -11.06
C GLN A 212 13.67 3.68 -11.78
N ILE A 213 13.23 2.56 -12.38
CA ILE A 213 11.92 2.49 -13.04
C ILE A 213 10.77 2.60 -12.03
N ALA A 214 10.92 2.05 -10.83
CA ALA A 214 9.93 2.23 -9.77
C ALA A 214 9.82 3.71 -9.32
N ALA A 215 10.95 4.41 -9.20
CA ALA A 215 10.97 5.84 -8.89
C ALA A 215 10.27 6.68 -9.98
N LYS A 216 10.53 6.39 -11.25
CA LYS A 216 9.85 7.05 -12.39
C LYS A 216 8.34 6.78 -12.40
N ALA A 217 7.93 5.54 -12.18
CA ALA A 217 6.51 5.18 -12.12
C ALA A 217 5.79 5.87 -10.96
N MET A 218 6.43 5.93 -9.77
CA MET A 218 5.91 6.64 -8.60
C MET A 218 5.82 8.15 -8.83
N LEU A 219 6.85 8.79 -9.41
CA LEU A 219 6.81 10.20 -9.81
C LEU A 219 5.63 10.49 -10.75
N GLY A 220 5.42 9.63 -11.74
CA GLY A 220 4.26 9.75 -12.64
C GLY A 220 2.93 9.72 -11.89
N ARG A 221 2.76 8.77 -10.95
CA ARG A 221 1.56 8.66 -10.11
C ARG A 221 1.38 9.87 -9.20
N VAL A 222 2.45 10.37 -8.59
CA VAL A 222 2.44 11.59 -7.76
C VAL A 222 1.99 12.80 -8.59
N TYR A 223 2.58 13.01 -9.77
CA TYR A 223 2.17 14.10 -10.66
C TYR A 223 0.72 13.98 -11.12
N LEU A 224 0.25 12.77 -11.46
CA LEU A 224 -1.16 12.54 -11.82
C LEU A 224 -2.10 12.89 -10.65
N THR A 225 -1.74 12.45 -9.44
CA THR A 225 -2.49 12.78 -8.22
C THR A 225 -2.54 14.29 -8.01
N MET A 226 -1.41 14.99 -8.09
CA MET A 226 -1.36 16.46 -7.94
C MET A 226 -2.17 17.19 -9.02
N ALA A 227 -2.26 16.61 -10.22
CA ALA A 227 -3.04 17.20 -11.32
C ALA A 227 -4.54 17.23 -11.03
N THR A 228 -5.07 16.22 -10.35
CA THR A 228 -6.51 15.97 -10.24
C THR A 228 -7.05 15.99 -8.82
N HIS A 229 -6.21 15.76 -7.80
CA HIS A 229 -6.66 15.71 -6.39
C HIS A 229 -7.16 17.08 -5.92
N PRO A 230 -8.31 17.15 -5.21
CA PRO A 230 -8.92 18.42 -4.78
C PRO A 230 -8.00 19.33 -3.95
N ASP A 231 -7.10 18.76 -3.15
CA ASP A 231 -6.18 19.52 -2.28
C ASP A 231 -5.09 20.28 -3.05
N VAL A 232 -4.79 19.89 -4.29
CA VAL A 232 -3.73 20.51 -5.10
C VAL A 232 -4.31 21.11 -6.38
N ASN A 233 -5.09 20.33 -7.12
CA ASN A 233 -5.74 20.70 -8.38
C ASN A 233 -4.79 21.40 -9.38
N GLY A 234 -3.60 20.80 -9.57
CA GLY A 234 -2.51 21.40 -10.36
C GLY A 234 -2.68 21.37 -11.87
N GLY A 235 -3.72 20.67 -12.36
CA GLY A 235 -4.18 20.70 -13.75
C GLY A 235 -3.20 20.15 -14.78
N ASP A 236 -3.24 20.71 -15.99
CA ASP A 236 -2.56 20.14 -17.16
C ASP A 236 -1.03 20.15 -17.08
N SER A 237 -0.43 21.07 -16.35
CA SER A 237 1.03 21.09 -16.17
C SER A 237 1.54 19.79 -15.51
N TYR A 238 0.87 19.34 -14.47
CA TYR A 238 1.23 18.08 -13.79
C TYR A 238 0.83 16.86 -14.61
N LYS A 239 -0.25 16.92 -15.41
CA LYS A 239 -0.57 15.85 -16.37
C LYS A 239 0.54 15.63 -17.40
N GLN A 240 1.15 16.71 -17.89
CA GLN A 240 2.28 16.58 -18.83
C GLN A 240 3.52 15.99 -18.17
N LEU A 241 3.84 16.35 -16.91
CA LEU A 241 4.93 15.73 -16.16
C LEU A 241 4.65 14.23 -15.93
N ALA A 242 3.44 13.87 -15.52
CA ALA A 242 3.02 12.49 -15.37
C ALA A 242 3.17 11.69 -16.67
N LYS A 243 2.66 12.25 -17.79
CA LYS A 243 2.78 11.63 -19.13
C LYS A 243 4.23 11.36 -19.49
N GLY A 244 5.14 12.31 -19.23
CA GLY A 244 6.57 12.14 -19.49
C GLY A 244 7.17 10.96 -18.73
N LYS A 245 6.91 10.87 -17.42
CA LYS A 245 7.42 9.76 -16.60
C LYS A 245 6.84 8.41 -17.00
N PHE A 246 5.55 8.32 -17.27
CA PHE A 246 4.93 7.09 -17.75
C PHE A 246 5.50 6.65 -19.11
N ALA A 247 5.74 7.59 -20.03
CA ALA A 247 6.35 7.28 -21.33
C ALA A 247 7.74 6.64 -21.18
N GLU A 248 8.56 7.11 -20.22
CA GLU A 248 9.87 6.52 -19.92
C GLU A 248 9.74 5.07 -19.41
N VAL A 249 8.76 4.80 -18.53
CA VAL A 249 8.49 3.44 -18.02
C VAL A 249 8.00 2.52 -19.14
N LEU A 250 7.07 2.97 -19.97
CA LEU A 250 6.55 2.20 -21.11
C LEU A 250 7.65 1.89 -22.14
N ALA A 251 8.55 2.84 -22.39
CA ALA A 251 9.70 2.61 -23.27
C ALA A 251 10.64 1.53 -22.68
N TYR A 252 10.92 1.56 -21.38
CA TYR A 252 11.70 0.53 -20.70
C TYR A 252 11.03 -0.84 -20.74
N ALA A 253 9.71 -0.90 -20.68
CA ALA A 253 8.94 -2.13 -20.81
C ALA A 253 8.85 -2.66 -22.26
N GLY A 254 9.39 -1.94 -23.26
CA GLY A 254 9.42 -2.36 -24.66
C GLY A 254 8.19 -1.96 -25.48
N ILE A 255 7.30 -1.11 -24.94
CA ILE A 255 6.06 -0.63 -25.59
C ILE A 255 5.97 0.89 -25.62
N GLY A 256 7.11 1.57 -25.89
CA GLY A 256 7.17 3.03 -25.96
C GLY A 256 6.20 3.66 -26.95
N GLU A 257 6.03 4.97 -26.84
CA GLU A 257 5.07 5.77 -27.60
C GLU A 257 5.16 5.53 -29.11
N GLY A 258 4.01 5.32 -29.75
CA GLY A 258 3.91 4.97 -31.18
C GLY A 258 3.96 3.48 -31.50
N ASN A 259 4.27 2.61 -30.54
CA ASN A 259 4.19 1.16 -30.72
C ASN A 259 2.75 0.66 -30.57
N THR A 260 2.03 0.48 -31.67
CA THR A 260 0.62 0.09 -31.70
C THR A 260 0.36 -1.39 -31.93
N THR A 261 1.40 -2.23 -31.90
CA THR A 261 1.30 -3.68 -32.20
C THR A 261 2.17 -4.57 -31.32
N GLY A 262 3.09 -3.97 -30.53
CA GLY A 262 4.00 -4.71 -29.67
C GLY A 262 3.34 -5.11 -28.34
N THR A 263 3.97 -6.08 -27.67
CA THR A 263 3.63 -6.48 -26.30
C THR A 263 4.78 -6.12 -25.36
N PRO A 264 4.52 -5.86 -24.07
CA PRO A 264 5.57 -5.61 -23.10
C PRO A 264 6.52 -6.81 -23.00
N THR A 265 7.79 -6.51 -22.76
CA THR A 265 8.86 -7.52 -22.58
C THR A 265 9.29 -7.65 -21.11
N ARG A 266 8.76 -6.80 -20.23
CA ARG A 266 9.05 -6.78 -18.79
C ARG A 266 7.79 -6.47 -18.02
N TYR A 267 7.67 -7.01 -16.80
CA TYR A 267 6.57 -6.75 -15.86
C TYR A 267 5.18 -7.08 -16.44
N TRP A 268 5.09 -8.14 -17.25
CA TRP A 268 3.89 -8.43 -18.03
C TRP A 268 3.46 -9.91 -17.90
N ALA A 269 2.21 -10.11 -17.59
CA ALA A 269 1.52 -11.39 -17.69
C ALA A 269 0.77 -11.44 -19.03
N ALA A 270 1.00 -12.46 -19.84
CA ALA A 270 0.55 -12.49 -21.23
C ALA A 270 -0.93 -12.88 -21.40
N ASP A 271 -1.50 -13.63 -20.45
CA ASP A 271 -2.88 -14.10 -20.49
C ASP A 271 -3.51 -14.07 -19.08
N ALA A 272 -4.81 -14.39 -18.99
CA ALA A 272 -5.55 -14.37 -17.73
C ALA A 272 -5.01 -15.37 -16.70
N ARG A 273 -4.49 -16.49 -17.16
CA ARG A 273 -3.90 -17.50 -16.28
C ARG A 273 -2.59 -16.98 -15.68
N GLU A 274 -1.68 -16.49 -16.52
CA GLU A 274 -0.43 -15.90 -16.04
C GLU A 274 -0.70 -14.69 -15.13
N TRP A 275 -1.72 -13.89 -15.45
CA TRP A 275 -2.17 -12.79 -14.59
C TRP A 275 -2.62 -13.28 -13.21
N ALA A 276 -3.45 -14.32 -13.11
CA ALA A 276 -3.87 -14.85 -11.82
C ALA A 276 -2.68 -15.42 -11.02
N GLY A 277 -1.70 -16.00 -11.71
CA GLY A 277 -0.46 -16.51 -11.14
C GLY A 277 0.47 -15.44 -10.57
N MET A 278 0.28 -14.15 -10.93
CA MET A 278 1.05 -13.04 -10.36
C MET A 278 0.87 -12.94 -8.83
N PHE A 279 -0.28 -13.39 -8.32
CA PHE A 279 -0.67 -13.34 -6.91
C PHE A 279 -0.42 -14.67 -6.18
N LEU A 280 0.61 -15.43 -6.59
CA LEU A 280 1.14 -16.60 -5.91
C LEU A 280 2.56 -16.29 -5.44
N HIS A 281 2.94 -16.75 -4.24
CA HIS A 281 4.26 -16.46 -3.69
C HIS A 281 5.43 -17.02 -4.54
N GLU A 282 5.19 -18.09 -5.31
CA GLU A 282 6.21 -18.64 -6.24
C GLU A 282 6.54 -17.70 -7.41
N ASN A 283 5.72 -16.68 -7.66
CA ASN A 283 5.95 -15.68 -8.72
C ASN A 283 6.49 -14.33 -8.19
N ASP A 284 7.02 -14.33 -6.99
CA ASP A 284 7.64 -13.19 -6.35
C ASP A 284 8.58 -12.41 -7.29
N ASN A 285 8.47 -11.09 -7.26
CA ASN A 285 9.30 -10.12 -8.02
C ASN A 285 9.32 -10.27 -9.55
N LYS A 286 8.44 -11.09 -10.13
CA LYS A 286 8.46 -11.34 -11.58
C LYS A 286 7.67 -10.30 -12.38
N TYR A 287 6.53 -9.87 -11.86
CA TYR A 287 5.54 -9.10 -12.63
C TYR A 287 5.38 -7.65 -12.18
N PHE A 288 5.78 -7.33 -10.95
CA PHE A 288 5.54 -6.01 -10.37
C PHE A 288 6.74 -5.08 -10.56
N ILE A 289 6.47 -3.80 -10.79
CA ILE A 289 7.51 -2.76 -10.83
C ILE A 289 8.05 -2.53 -9.41
N TRP A 290 7.16 -2.53 -8.42
CA TRP A 290 7.51 -2.55 -7.00
C TRP A 290 6.35 -3.08 -6.17
N GLU A 291 6.69 -3.84 -5.12
CA GLU A 291 5.75 -4.51 -4.21
C GLU A 291 6.29 -4.51 -2.79
N LEU A 292 5.41 -4.60 -1.79
CA LEU A 292 5.77 -4.86 -0.41
C LEU A 292 6.10 -6.33 -0.25
N GLN A 293 7.25 -6.62 0.37
CA GLN A 293 7.77 -7.98 0.51
C GLN A 293 7.35 -8.59 1.83
N TYR A 294 6.88 -9.82 1.78
CA TYR A 294 6.47 -10.60 2.92
C TYR A 294 7.21 -11.94 2.95
N ALA A 295 7.40 -12.49 4.15
CA ALA A 295 8.06 -13.77 4.33
C ALA A 295 7.52 -14.47 5.58
N THR A 296 7.54 -15.80 5.58
CA THR A 296 7.25 -16.57 6.80
C THR A 296 8.41 -16.53 7.76
N ASP A 297 8.15 -16.13 8.99
CA ASP A 297 9.11 -16.22 10.10
C ASP A 297 8.54 -17.02 11.28
N ALA A 298 9.43 -17.48 12.19
CA ALA A 298 9.00 -18.27 13.34
C ALA A 298 8.11 -17.48 14.33
N ALA A 299 8.25 -16.16 14.36
CA ALA A 299 7.46 -15.26 15.20
C ALA A 299 6.14 -14.84 14.54
N LYS A 300 5.95 -15.14 13.24
CA LYS A 300 4.79 -14.74 12.43
C LYS A 300 4.61 -13.20 12.35
N THR A 301 5.72 -12.47 12.32
CA THR A 301 5.73 -11.01 12.33
C THR A 301 5.97 -10.40 10.96
N LEU A 302 6.36 -11.21 9.96
CA LEU A 302 6.69 -10.76 8.62
C LEU A 302 5.66 -11.17 7.56
N GLY A 303 4.58 -11.85 7.95
CA GLY A 303 3.52 -12.26 7.03
C GLY A 303 2.59 -11.10 6.65
N ASN A 304 1.95 -11.23 5.50
CA ASN A 304 0.97 -10.26 5.01
C ASN A 304 -0.35 -10.35 5.80
N THR A 305 -0.50 -9.51 6.80
CA THR A 305 -1.69 -9.49 7.66
C THR A 305 -2.96 -8.96 6.95
N ALA A 306 -2.82 -8.20 5.86
CA ALA A 306 -3.97 -7.76 5.07
C ALA A 306 -4.75 -8.94 4.48
N ILE A 307 -4.07 -10.01 4.07
CA ILE A 307 -4.70 -11.20 3.51
C ILE A 307 -5.60 -11.90 4.53
N PHE A 308 -5.22 -11.87 5.80
CA PHE A 308 -6.08 -12.39 6.87
C PHE A 308 -7.46 -11.70 6.89
N GLU A 309 -7.48 -10.38 6.77
CA GLU A 309 -8.73 -9.61 6.77
C GLU A 309 -9.53 -9.74 5.46
N MET A 310 -8.87 -10.15 4.37
CA MET A 310 -9.53 -10.43 3.09
C MET A 310 -10.21 -11.81 3.05
N GLN A 311 -9.99 -12.65 4.06
CA GLN A 311 -10.46 -14.04 4.05
C GLN A 311 -11.98 -14.11 4.23
N PRO A 312 -12.65 -15.02 3.48
CA PRO A 312 -14.10 -15.18 3.58
C PRO A 312 -14.54 -15.86 4.87
N GLU A 313 -15.81 -15.72 5.21
CA GLU A 313 -16.44 -16.32 6.40
C GLU A 313 -16.43 -17.86 6.42
N VAL A 314 -16.13 -18.50 5.31
CA VAL A 314 -16.29 -19.97 5.14
C VAL A 314 -14.95 -20.68 5.08
N ARG A 315 -14.74 -21.63 6.00
CA ARG A 315 -13.68 -22.61 5.89
C ARG A 315 -14.13 -23.80 5.02
N CYS A 316 -13.36 -24.07 3.99
CA CYS A 316 -13.50 -25.29 3.20
C CYS A 316 -12.10 -25.87 2.99
N ASP A 317 -11.79 -27.02 3.62
CA ASP A 317 -10.44 -27.65 3.57
C ASP A 317 -10.00 -28.00 2.13
N SER A 318 -10.94 -28.23 1.22
CA SER A 318 -10.66 -28.47 -0.19
C SER A 318 -10.46 -27.17 -1.00
N PHE A 319 -10.76 -26.01 -0.43
CA PHE A 319 -10.66 -24.72 -1.11
C PHE A 319 -9.57 -23.84 -0.48
N TYR A 320 -9.67 -23.61 0.84
CA TYR A 320 -8.67 -22.84 1.60
C TYR A 320 -8.58 -23.41 3.02
N PRO A 321 -7.44 -23.99 3.41
CA PRO A 321 -7.34 -24.82 4.61
C PRO A 321 -7.27 -24.03 5.92
N VAL A 322 -7.18 -22.70 5.87
CA VAL A 322 -7.06 -21.84 7.05
C VAL A 322 -8.43 -21.57 7.65
N ARG A 323 -8.52 -21.49 8.98
CA ARG A 323 -9.73 -21.03 9.65
C ARG A 323 -9.93 -19.54 9.44
N ILE A 324 -11.12 -19.17 9.06
CA ILE A 324 -11.54 -17.82 8.79
C ILE A 324 -12.46 -17.36 9.92
N PHE A 325 -12.13 -16.20 10.48
CA PHE A 325 -13.04 -15.48 11.37
C PHE A 325 -13.95 -14.66 10.47
N GLY A 326 -15.22 -15.08 10.35
CA GLY A 326 -16.23 -14.47 9.51
C GLY A 326 -16.04 -12.99 9.21
N ASN A 327 -15.44 -12.70 8.06
CA ASN A 327 -15.41 -11.36 7.53
C ASN A 327 -16.64 -11.18 6.64
N LYS A 328 -17.51 -10.23 6.97
CA LYS A 328 -18.73 -9.93 6.23
C LYS A 328 -18.50 -8.85 5.18
N LEU A 329 -17.34 -8.91 4.53
CA LEU A 329 -16.97 -8.06 3.41
C LEU A 329 -17.15 -8.82 2.10
N TYR A 330 -17.98 -8.32 1.23
CA TYR A 330 -18.41 -8.97 0.01
C TYR A 330 -18.02 -8.14 -1.21
N VAL A 331 -18.01 -8.80 -2.37
CA VAL A 331 -17.83 -8.12 -3.65
C VAL A 331 -19.05 -7.25 -3.94
N ALA A 332 -18.85 -6.00 -4.32
CA ALA A 332 -19.95 -5.12 -4.71
C ALA A 332 -20.68 -5.67 -5.94
N ALA A 333 -22.02 -5.58 -5.94
CA ALA A 333 -22.87 -6.21 -6.94
C ALA A 333 -22.59 -5.74 -8.37
N ASP A 334 -22.22 -4.47 -8.57
CA ASP A 334 -21.90 -3.91 -9.86
C ASP A 334 -20.55 -4.41 -10.41
N ILE A 335 -19.60 -4.78 -9.56
CA ILE A 335 -18.36 -5.46 -9.97
C ILE A 335 -18.67 -6.80 -10.65
N LEU A 336 -19.58 -7.59 -10.06
CA LEU A 336 -20.01 -8.86 -10.67
C LEU A 336 -20.67 -8.62 -12.03
N GLU A 337 -21.55 -7.62 -12.13
CA GLU A 337 -22.17 -7.23 -13.39
C GLU A 337 -21.12 -6.79 -14.42
N MET A 338 -20.12 -6.02 -14.00
CA MET A 338 -19.04 -5.55 -14.87
C MET A 338 -18.15 -6.68 -15.38
N TYR A 339 -17.89 -7.72 -14.59
CA TYR A 339 -17.19 -8.93 -15.02
C TYR A 339 -18.07 -9.83 -15.90
N GLY A 340 -19.38 -9.54 -16.02
CA GLY A 340 -20.34 -10.36 -16.76
C GLY A 340 -20.56 -11.72 -16.12
N HIS A 341 -20.60 -11.78 -14.79
CA HIS A 341 -20.88 -12.99 -14.01
C HIS A 341 -22.31 -13.47 -14.25
N ASP A 342 -22.52 -14.77 -14.46
CA ASP A 342 -23.81 -15.37 -14.81
C ASP A 342 -24.70 -15.75 -13.59
N GLY A 343 -24.23 -15.45 -12.37
CA GLY A 343 -24.94 -15.76 -11.13
C GLY A 343 -24.83 -17.22 -10.68
N THR A 344 -24.02 -18.02 -11.36
CA THR A 344 -23.77 -19.41 -10.93
C THR A 344 -22.52 -19.49 -10.05
N SER A 345 -22.45 -20.57 -9.24
CA SER A 345 -21.30 -20.78 -8.37
C SER A 345 -20.00 -20.90 -9.17
N SER A 346 -19.00 -20.13 -8.78
CA SER A 346 -17.63 -20.23 -9.27
C SER A 346 -16.71 -20.63 -8.12
N PHE A 347 -16.25 -21.87 -8.12
CA PHE A 347 -15.38 -22.40 -7.06
C PHE A 347 -13.91 -22.33 -7.51
N GLY A 348 -13.38 -21.12 -7.67
CA GLY A 348 -11.94 -20.88 -7.92
C GLY A 348 -11.35 -21.69 -9.08
N SER A 349 -12.15 -22.09 -10.06
CA SER A 349 -11.74 -22.84 -11.22
C SER A 349 -11.98 -22.03 -12.48
N GLU A 350 -11.20 -22.29 -13.53
CA GLU A 350 -11.45 -21.79 -14.88
C GLU A 350 -12.84 -22.27 -15.35
N GLY A 351 -13.89 -21.55 -14.95
CA GLY A 351 -15.27 -21.79 -15.38
C GLY A 351 -15.66 -20.84 -16.51
N ASN A 352 -16.75 -21.17 -17.21
CA ASN A 352 -17.35 -20.26 -18.20
C ASN A 352 -18.41 -19.33 -17.57
N HIS A 353 -18.29 -19.02 -16.27
CA HIS A 353 -19.28 -18.26 -15.53
C HIS A 353 -19.08 -16.74 -15.65
N ASN A 354 -17.94 -16.31 -16.15
CA ASN A 354 -17.59 -14.92 -16.30
C ASN A 354 -17.23 -14.60 -17.75
N LYS A 355 -17.71 -13.46 -18.24
CA LYS A 355 -17.30 -12.94 -19.55
C LYS A 355 -15.85 -12.46 -19.49
N ASP A 356 -15.46 -11.83 -18.37
CA ASP A 356 -14.09 -11.45 -18.08
C ASP A 356 -13.41 -12.52 -17.22
N LYS A 357 -12.39 -13.16 -17.75
CA LYS A 357 -11.70 -14.28 -17.11
C LYS A 357 -10.90 -13.93 -15.87
N ARG A 358 -10.61 -12.65 -15.63
CA ARG A 358 -10.00 -12.22 -14.36
C ARG A 358 -10.90 -12.55 -13.18
N ALA A 359 -12.21 -12.49 -13.36
CA ALA A 359 -13.17 -12.79 -12.30
C ALA A 359 -13.09 -14.23 -11.81
N ASP A 360 -12.70 -15.19 -12.66
CA ASP A 360 -12.56 -16.60 -12.27
C ASP A 360 -11.55 -16.78 -11.11
N TRP A 361 -10.61 -15.83 -10.93
CA TRP A 361 -9.57 -15.84 -9.92
C TRP A 361 -9.67 -14.71 -8.89
N THR A 362 -10.52 -13.72 -9.14
CA THR A 362 -10.70 -12.54 -8.27
C THR A 362 -11.90 -12.70 -7.35
N VAL A 363 -12.94 -13.39 -7.82
CA VAL A 363 -14.22 -13.51 -7.13
C VAL A 363 -14.58 -14.97 -6.96
N CYS A 364 -15.04 -15.34 -5.77
CA CYS A 364 -15.62 -16.65 -5.51
C CYS A 364 -17.09 -16.49 -5.09
N TYR A 365 -17.96 -17.24 -5.74
CA TYR A 365 -19.35 -17.36 -5.38
C TYR A 365 -19.66 -18.83 -5.07
N LEU A 366 -19.99 -19.12 -3.82
CA LEU A 366 -20.31 -20.46 -3.35
C LEU A 366 -21.82 -20.62 -3.22
N ASN A 367 -22.39 -21.69 -3.77
CA ASN A 367 -23.77 -22.06 -3.47
C ASN A 367 -23.84 -23.12 -2.36
N GLY A 368 -25.05 -23.41 -1.87
CA GLY A 368 -25.25 -24.36 -0.77
C GLY A 368 -24.72 -25.77 -1.02
N ASN A 369 -24.48 -26.20 -2.29
CA ASN A 369 -23.91 -27.51 -2.64
C ASN A 369 -22.38 -27.53 -2.48
N ASP A 370 -21.71 -26.38 -2.65
CA ASP A 370 -20.27 -26.25 -2.50
C ASP A 370 -19.86 -26.28 -1.03
N LEU A 371 -20.80 -25.96 -0.13
CA LEU A 371 -20.62 -25.94 1.32
C LEU A 371 -20.64 -27.32 1.99
N VAL A 372 -20.93 -28.38 1.26
CA VAL A 372 -21.03 -29.78 1.80
C VAL A 372 -19.72 -30.24 2.44
N ASN A 373 -18.59 -29.65 2.06
CA ASN A 373 -17.26 -29.92 2.62
C ASN A 373 -16.79 -28.88 3.63
N ALA A 374 -17.63 -27.90 3.99
CA ALA A 374 -17.28 -26.91 5.00
C ALA A 374 -17.28 -27.54 6.40
N THR A 375 -16.15 -27.50 7.08
CA THR A 375 -15.96 -28.16 8.39
C THR A 375 -16.49 -27.34 9.58
N SER A 376 -16.98 -26.12 9.34
CA SER A 376 -17.66 -25.31 10.36
C SER A 376 -18.82 -24.54 9.73
N GLY A 377 -20.00 -25.14 9.83
CA GLY A 377 -21.21 -24.55 9.28
C GLY A 377 -21.85 -23.57 10.24
N THR A 378 -21.44 -22.33 10.23
CA THR A 378 -22.25 -21.26 10.81
C THR A 378 -22.14 -20.05 9.91
N GLY A 379 -23.14 -19.84 9.08
CA GLY A 379 -23.53 -18.53 8.68
C GLY A 379 -22.94 -17.94 7.40
N TYR A 380 -22.48 -18.77 6.44
CA TYR A 380 -22.24 -18.23 5.10
C TYR A 380 -23.52 -17.64 4.52
N SER A 381 -23.48 -16.36 4.19
CA SER A 381 -24.64 -15.60 3.69
C SER A 381 -25.01 -15.95 2.25
N GLY A 382 -24.15 -16.67 1.50
CA GLY A 382 -24.32 -16.90 0.07
C GLY A 382 -23.81 -15.73 -0.77
N GLU A 383 -23.15 -14.74 -0.17
CA GLU A 383 -22.64 -13.57 -0.86
C GLU A 383 -21.25 -13.82 -1.47
N PRO A 384 -20.92 -13.22 -2.63
CA PRO A 384 -19.61 -13.39 -3.27
C PRO A 384 -18.52 -12.69 -2.48
N PHE A 385 -17.33 -13.30 -2.44
CA PHE A 385 -16.15 -12.77 -1.77
C PHE A 385 -14.92 -12.77 -2.68
N TYR A 386 -13.91 -12.00 -2.29
CA TYR A 386 -12.69 -11.87 -3.05
C TYR A 386 -11.72 -13.01 -2.80
N THR A 387 -11.01 -13.43 -3.86
CA THR A 387 -9.99 -14.50 -3.82
C THR A 387 -8.69 -14.11 -4.49
N LYS A 388 -8.54 -12.86 -4.94
CA LYS A 388 -7.37 -12.41 -5.70
C LYS A 388 -6.06 -12.73 -5.00
N PHE A 389 -5.96 -12.40 -3.72
CA PHE A 389 -4.79 -12.65 -2.88
C PHE A 389 -4.86 -13.96 -2.08
N LEU A 390 -5.87 -14.79 -2.30
CA LEU A 390 -5.93 -16.09 -1.62
C LEU A 390 -5.28 -17.16 -2.50
N GLU A 391 -4.31 -17.87 -1.94
CA GLU A 391 -3.72 -19.06 -2.55
C GLU A 391 -4.62 -20.27 -2.33
N THR A 392 -5.80 -20.22 -2.95
CA THR A 392 -6.78 -21.30 -2.84
C THR A 392 -6.24 -22.61 -3.43
N THR A 393 -6.66 -23.76 -2.90
CA THR A 393 -6.25 -25.07 -3.41
C THR A 393 -6.47 -25.20 -4.92
N PRO A 394 -7.65 -24.89 -5.49
CA PRO A 394 -7.86 -24.96 -6.94
C PRO A 394 -6.92 -24.02 -7.73
N LYS A 395 -6.62 -22.83 -7.20
CA LYS A 395 -5.70 -21.89 -7.84
C LYS A 395 -4.29 -22.47 -7.88
N ARG A 396 -3.78 -22.99 -6.78
CA ARG A 396 -2.45 -23.62 -6.72
C ARG A 396 -2.34 -24.84 -7.62
N GLU A 397 -3.33 -25.74 -7.60
CA GLU A 397 -3.39 -26.92 -8.46
C GLU A 397 -3.40 -26.55 -9.95
N ALA A 398 -4.13 -25.49 -10.33
CA ALA A 398 -4.17 -25.00 -11.72
C ALA A 398 -2.77 -24.58 -12.22
N TYR A 399 -1.87 -24.15 -11.31
CA TYR A 399 -0.49 -23.78 -11.64
C TYR A 399 0.52 -24.91 -11.40
N GLY A 400 0.07 -26.09 -10.97
CA GLY A 400 0.92 -27.25 -10.72
C GLY A 400 1.65 -27.20 -9.38
N TYR A 401 1.20 -26.39 -8.44
CA TYR A 401 1.71 -26.33 -7.06
C TYR A 401 0.87 -27.22 -6.15
N GLU A 402 1.50 -27.73 -5.09
CA GLU A 402 0.78 -28.48 -4.05
C GLU A 402 -0.13 -27.52 -3.24
N ALA A 403 -1.23 -28.09 -2.71
CA ALA A 403 -2.08 -27.36 -1.77
C ALA A 403 -1.28 -26.89 -0.56
N LEU A 404 -1.58 -25.70 -0.04
CA LEU A 404 -0.93 -25.20 1.17
C LEU A 404 -1.21 -26.15 2.34
N THR A 405 -0.17 -26.55 3.04
CA THR A 405 -0.28 -27.30 4.28
C THR A 405 -0.24 -26.32 5.46
N LEU A 406 -1.29 -25.50 5.59
CA LEU A 406 -1.43 -24.55 6.68
C LEU A 406 -2.22 -25.18 7.84
N GLY A 407 -1.76 -24.97 9.05
CA GLY A 407 -2.50 -25.37 10.25
C GLY A 407 -3.65 -24.37 10.51
N TYR A 408 -4.62 -24.82 11.31
CA TYR A 408 -5.82 -24.04 11.68
C TYR A 408 -5.57 -22.58 12.16
N ASN A 409 -4.38 -22.30 12.69
CA ASN A 409 -3.98 -20.98 13.21
C ASN A 409 -2.80 -20.36 12.43
N ASP A 410 -2.54 -20.80 11.20
CA ASP A 410 -1.38 -20.34 10.42
C ASP A 410 -1.68 -19.13 9.54
N TYR A 411 -2.76 -18.40 9.83
CA TYR A 411 -3.23 -17.25 9.08
C TYR A 411 -2.26 -16.05 9.03
N TYR A 412 -1.20 -16.04 9.85
CA TYR A 412 -0.13 -15.02 9.78
C TYR A 412 1.07 -15.49 8.93
N LYS A 413 0.97 -16.60 8.22
CA LYS A 413 2.05 -17.16 7.40
C LYS A 413 1.84 -16.92 5.91
N ASP A 414 1.08 -15.93 5.55
CA ASP A 414 0.87 -15.61 4.15
C ASP A 414 2.07 -14.84 3.61
N GLU A 415 2.70 -15.37 2.57
CA GLU A 415 3.92 -14.83 1.94
C GLU A 415 3.60 -14.08 0.64
N ILE A 416 2.32 -13.87 0.31
CA ILE A 416 1.96 -13.14 -0.89
C ILE A 416 2.34 -11.68 -0.74
N ASN A 417 3.19 -11.20 -1.64
CA ASN A 417 3.58 -9.81 -1.73
C ASN A 417 2.41 -8.93 -2.16
N PHE A 418 2.43 -7.67 -1.72
CA PHE A 418 1.38 -6.71 -2.06
C PHE A 418 1.88 -5.72 -3.11
N PRO A 419 1.26 -5.67 -4.31
CA PRO A 419 1.69 -4.80 -5.39
C PRO A 419 1.41 -3.33 -5.05
N ILE A 420 2.42 -2.48 -5.18
CA ILE A 420 2.27 -1.04 -5.09
C ILE A 420 2.20 -0.40 -6.47
N ILE A 421 3.04 -0.85 -7.40
CA ILE A 421 3.02 -0.37 -8.79
C ILE A 421 3.21 -1.54 -9.74
N ARG A 422 2.28 -1.69 -10.68
CA ARG A 422 2.35 -2.63 -11.80
C ARG A 422 2.45 -1.89 -13.14
N LEU A 423 2.88 -2.57 -14.19
CA LEU A 423 2.96 -2.00 -15.52
C LEU A 423 1.58 -1.57 -16.04
N GLU A 424 0.55 -2.38 -15.78
CA GLU A 424 -0.83 -2.09 -16.17
C GLU A 424 -1.33 -0.77 -15.56
N ASP A 425 -0.92 -0.45 -14.33
CA ASP A 425 -1.29 0.83 -13.72
C ASP A 425 -0.63 1.99 -14.47
N VAL A 426 0.65 1.86 -14.81
CA VAL A 426 1.34 2.87 -15.65
C VAL A 426 0.69 3.01 -17.02
N MET A 427 0.29 1.89 -17.66
CA MET A 427 -0.41 1.90 -18.94
C MET A 427 -1.74 2.65 -18.86
N LEU A 428 -2.57 2.35 -17.85
CA LEU A 428 -3.88 2.98 -17.70
C LEU A 428 -3.79 4.43 -17.20
N MET A 429 -2.82 4.77 -16.34
CA MET A 429 -2.53 6.17 -15.98
C MET A 429 -2.03 6.97 -17.20
N TYR A 430 -1.20 6.37 -18.05
CA TYR A 430 -0.81 7.00 -19.33
C TYR A 430 -2.02 7.22 -20.24
N CYS A 431 -2.91 6.22 -20.37
CA CYS A 431 -4.16 6.34 -21.12
C CYS A 431 -5.04 7.50 -20.64
N GLU A 432 -5.09 7.70 -19.32
CA GLU A 432 -5.84 8.80 -18.70
C GLU A 432 -5.28 10.17 -19.09
N VAL A 433 -3.96 10.38 -18.96
CA VAL A 433 -3.34 11.68 -19.20
C VAL A 433 -3.13 11.99 -20.68
N ALA A 434 -2.94 10.97 -21.52
CA ALA A 434 -2.68 11.14 -22.96
C ALA A 434 -3.96 11.26 -23.79
N GLY A 435 -5.11 10.80 -23.25
CA GLY A 435 -6.37 10.75 -23.98
C GLY A 435 -6.41 9.65 -25.05
N TYR A 436 -7.48 9.64 -25.84
CA TYR A 436 -7.68 8.66 -26.90
C TYR A 436 -6.68 8.83 -28.06
N SER A 437 -6.07 7.73 -28.46
CA SER A 437 -5.27 7.58 -29.69
C SER A 437 -5.18 6.10 -30.07
N ALA A 438 -4.67 5.78 -31.26
CA ALA A 438 -4.42 4.38 -31.64
C ALA A 438 -3.45 3.69 -30.67
N TYR A 439 -2.46 4.42 -30.16
CA TYR A 439 -1.50 3.90 -29.18
C TYR A 439 -2.14 3.63 -27.81
N THR A 440 -2.89 4.59 -27.26
CA THR A 440 -3.55 4.39 -25.95
C THR A 440 -4.65 3.33 -26.02
N LEU A 441 -5.37 3.22 -27.14
CA LEU A 441 -6.30 2.11 -27.37
C LEU A 441 -5.58 0.76 -27.41
N HIS A 442 -4.41 0.69 -28.03
CA HIS A 442 -3.58 -0.51 -28.02
C HIS A 442 -3.15 -0.89 -26.59
N LEU A 443 -2.64 0.06 -25.80
CA LEU A 443 -2.26 -0.19 -24.40
C LEU A 443 -3.43 -0.75 -23.57
N LEU A 444 -4.61 -0.14 -23.68
CA LEU A 444 -5.81 -0.59 -22.98
C LEU A 444 -6.23 -2.00 -23.44
N ASN A 445 -6.21 -2.26 -24.73
CA ASN A 445 -6.62 -3.55 -25.28
C ASN A 445 -5.60 -4.66 -24.96
N LEU A 446 -4.31 -4.39 -24.82
CA LEU A 446 -3.34 -5.36 -24.30
C LEU A 446 -3.78 -5.91 -22.93
N ILE A 447 -4.28 -5.04 -22.03
CA ILE A 447 -4.77 -5.45 -20.71
C ILE A 447 -6.05 -6.28 -20.85
N ARG A 448 -6.99 -5.86 -21.67
CA ARG A 448 -8.29 -6.50 -21.83
C ARG A 448 -8.22 -7.84 -22.54
N GLU A 449 -7.51 -7.91 -23.66
CA GLU A 449 -7.43 -9.11 -24.51
C GLU A 449 -6.80 -10.32 -23.81
N ARG A 450 -6.14 -10.11 -22.66
CA ARG A 450 -5.72 -11.22 -21.79
C ARG A 450 -6.92 -12.03 -21.26
N ALA A 451 -8.06 -11.39 -21.03
CA ALA A 451 -9.13 -11.96 -20.23
C ALA A 451 -10.54 -11.74 -20.82
N THR A 452 -10.74 -10.79 -21.72
CA THR A 452 -12.04 -10.44 -22.27
C THR A 452 -11.90 -9.79 -23.66
N ASP A 453 -13.02 -9.36 -24.26
CA ASP A 453 -13.05 -8.71 -25.58
C ASP A 453 -12.36 -7.35 -25.56
N ALA A 454 -11.67 -7.01 -26.66
CA ALA A 454 -11.12 -5.68 -26.89
C ALA A 454 -12.21 -4.60 -26.94
N VAL A 455 -11.87 -3.39 -26.56
CA VAL A 455 -12.68 -2.21 -26.82
C VAL A 455 -12.49 -1.77 -28.27
N THR A 456 -13.58 -1.53 -28.97
CA THR A 456 -13.55 -1.02 -30.34
C THR A 456 -13.16 0.46 -30.36
N ALA A 457 -12.62 0.92 -31.50
CA ALA A 457 -12.32 2.34 -31.68
C ALA A 457 -13.57 3.24 -31.53
N ALA A 458 -14.75 2.75 -31.93
CA ALA A 458 -16.00 3.49 -31.82
C ALA A 458 -16.44 3.66 -30.36
N GLU A 459 -16.36 2.61 -29.55
CA GLU A 459 -16.65 2.66 -28.12
C GLU A 459 -15.66 3.58 -27.38
N ALA A 460 -14.37 3.45 -27.69
CA ALA A 460 -13.32 4.29 -27.10
C ALA A 460 -13.50 5.77 -27.44
N GLN A 461 -13.87 6.11 -28.69
CA GLN A 461 -14.14 7.50 -29.10
C GLN A 461 -15.40 8.07 -28.46
N ALA A 462 -16.41 7.23 -28.18
CA ALA A 462 -17.64 7.67 -27.56
C ALA A 462 -17.46 8.08 -26.09
N ASP A 463 -16.65 7.32 -25.32
CA ASP A 463 -16.41 7.58 -23.91
C ASP A 463 -15.06 7.01 -23.44
N TRP A 464 -13.97 7.66 -23.84
CA TRP A 464 -12.62 7.23 -23.46
C TRP A 464 -12.40 7.22 -21.95
N ALA A 465 -12.84 8.28 -21.28
CA ALA A 465 -12.62 8.40 -19.83
C ALA A 465 -13.37 7.30 -19.06
N GLY A 466 -14.61 7.01 -19.43
CA GLY A 466 -15.40 5.93 -18.83
C GLY A 466 -14.78 4.55 -19.07
N VAL A 467 -14.28 4.31 -20.29
CA VAL A 467 -13.61 3.05 -20.63
C VAL A 467 -12.35 2.85 -19.77
N VAL A 468 -11.49 3.86 -19.65
CA VAL A 468 -10.26 3.77 -18.82
C VAL A 468 -10.62 3.59 -17.35
N LYS A 469 -11.56 4.34 -16.80
CA LYS A 469 -12.01 4.22 -15.41
C LYS A 469 -12.54 2.82 -15.10
N ARG A 470 -13.38 2.29 -16.01
CA ARG A 470 -13.94 0.94 -15.87
C ARG A 470 -12.84 -0.12 -15.86
N GLU A 471 -11.87 -0.03 -16.78
CA GLU A 471 -10.78 -0.99 -16.87
C GLU A 471 -9.89 -0.94 -15.62
N ARG A 472 -9.56 0.26 -15.12
CA ARG A 472 -8.82 0.41 -13.86
C ARG A 472 -9.52 -0.28 -12.70
N ARG A 473 -10.84 -0.09 -12.57
CA ARG A 473 -11.62 -0.70 -11.49
C ARG A 473 -11.61 -2.22 -11.53
N LEU A 474 -11.70 -2.84 -12.74
CA LEU A 474 -11.67 -4.30 -12.88
C LEU A 474 -10.26 -4.88 -12.71
N GLU A 475 -9.24 -4.19 -13.22
CA GLU A 475 -7.86 -4.66 -13.16
C GLU A 475 -7.28 -4.62 -11.74
N PHE A 476 -7.56 -3.55 -10.99
CA PHE A 476 -6.92 -3.28 -9.70
C PHE A 476 -7.80 -3.53 -8.48
N THR A 477 -8.89 -4.25 -8.66
CA THR A 477 -9.76 -4.67 -7.53
C THR A 477 -8.91 -5.24 -6.39
N GLN A 478 -9.10 -4.74 -5.18
CA GLN A 478 -8.36 -5.09 -3.95
C GLN A 478 -6.84 -4.77 -3.94
N GLU A 479 -6.36 -3.84 -4.74
CA GLU A 479 -4.95 -3.42 -4.73
C GLU A 479 -4.74 -2.04 -4.07
N GLY A 480 -5.68 -1.56 -3.28
CA GLY A 480 -5.56 -0.30 -2.53
C GLY A 480 -5.56 0.96 -3.39
N ILE A 481 -6.01 0.87 -4.63
CA ILE A 481 -5.97 1.99 -5.58
C ILE A 481 -7.31 2.72 -5.66
N ARG A 482 -8.41 2.00 -5.48
CA ARG A 482 -9.74 2.48 -5.86
C ARG A 482 -10.19 3.73 -5.10
N TRP A 483 -10.03 3.77 -3.78
CA TRP A 483 -10.38 4.95 -2.99
C TRP A 483 -9.69 6.22 -3.50
N HIS A 484 -8.40 6.12 -3.75
CA HIS A 484 -7.61 7.25 -4.25
C HIS A 484 -8.06 7.69 -5.65
N ASP A 485 -8.41 6.74 -6.53
CA ASP A 485 -8.97 7.04 -7.85
C ASP A 485 -10.35 7.73 -7.73
N MET A 486 -11.20 7.28 -6.81
CA MET A 486 -12.50 7.88 -6.55
C MET A 486 -12.38 9.31 -6.04
N VAL A 487 -11.48 9.56 -5.08
CA VAL A 487 -11.24 10.90 -4.51
C VAL A 487 -10.73 11.86 -5.59
N ARG A 488 -9.65 11.50 -6.29
CA ARG A 488 -9.03 12.38 -7.28
C ARG A 488 -9.88 12.62 -8.53
N ASN A 489 -10.79 11.71 -8.85
CA ASN A 489 -11.70 11.81 -10.00
C ASN A 489 -13.11 12.29 -9.64
N GLY A 490 -13.38 12.60 -8.37
CA GLY A 490 -14.68 13.07 -7.91
C GLY A 490 -15.80 12.03 -8.02
N GLN A 491 -15.48 10.72 -7.85
CA GLN A 491 -16.42 9.61 -8.08
C GLN A 491 -17.18 9.15 -6.82
N ILE A 492 -17.04 9.83 -5.69
CA ILE A 492 -17.69 9.44 -4.43
C ILE A 492 -19.23 9.45 -4.57
N GLU A 493 -19.79 10.40 -5.30
CA GLU A 493 -21.24 10.46 -5.53
C GLU A 493 -21.73 9.36 -6.50
N GLU A 494 -20.87 8.87 -7.40
CA GLU A 494 -21.14 7.71 -8.25
C GLU A 494 -21.29 6.44 -7.39
N TYR A 495 -20.46 6.29 -6.36
CA TYR A 495 -20.57 5.21 -5.38
C TYR A 495 -21.90 5.24 -4.63
N LYS A 496 -22.33 6.40 -4.18
CA LYS A 496 -23.64 6.57 -3.53
C LYS A 496 -24.79 6.13 -4.44
N ALA A 497 -24.74 6.50 -5.71
CA ALA A 497 -25.73 6.08 -6.71
C ALA A 497 -25.72 4.56 -6.93
N MET A 498 -24.55 3.93 -6.92
CA MET A 498 -24.40 2.48 -7.00
C MET A 498 -25.08 1.79 -5.80
N LEU A 499 -24.80 2.22 -4.58
CA LEU A 499 -25.46 1.66 -3.38
C LEU A 499 -26.98 1.80 -3.45
N GLN A 500 -27.50 2.94 -3.90
CA GLN A 500 -28.95 3.16 -4.08
C GLN A 500 -29.57 2.21 -5.09
N LYS A 501 -28.82 1.84 -6.14
CA LYS A 501 -29.29 0.93 -7.19
C LYS A 501 -29.39 -0.52 -6.73
N TYR A 502 -28.40 -0.98 -5.97
CA TYR A 502 -28.23 -2.42 -5.71
C TYR A 502 -28.66 -2.86 -4.30
N TYR A 503 -28.71 -1.95 -3.33
CA TYR A 503 -28.87 -2.33 -1.93
C TYR A 503 -30.02 -1.58 -1.25
N THR A 504 -30.84 -2.33 -0.50
CA THR A 504 -32.01 -1.80 0.26
C THR A 504 -31.88 -2.02 1.77
N THR A 505 -30.80 -2.61 2.25
CA THR A 505 -30.57 -2.91 3.66
C THR A 505 -30.39 -1.64 4.50
N ASP A 506 -30.69 -1.69 5.80
CA ASP A 506 -30.47 -0.58 6.72
C ASP A 506 -29.00 -0.13 6.73
N TYR A 507 -28.07 -1.08 6.57
CA TYR A 507 -26.66 -0.82 6.46
C TYR A 507 -26.31 0.04 5.23
N ALA A 508 -26.80 -0.34 4.05
CA ALA A 508 -26.62 0.45 2.84
C ALA A 508 -27.26 1.84 2.96
N GLN A 509 -28.43 1.95 3.58
CA GLN A 509 -29.07 3.25 3.81
C GLN A 509 -28.22 4.14 4.74
N THR A 510 -27.56 3.57 5.74
CA THR A 510 -26.63 4.29 6.60
C THR A 510 -25.42 4.78 5.80
N ALA A 511 -24.80 3.92 5.00
CA ALA A 511 -23.69 4.31 4.11
C ALA A 511 -24.11 5.41 3.13
N ILE A 512 -25.28 5.27 2.48
CA ILE A 512 -25.85 6.28 1.55
C ILE A 512 -26.03 7.63 2.25
N ALA A 513 -26.47 7.65 3.49
CA ALA A 513 -26.65 8.89 4.26
C ALA A 513 -25.30 9.55 4.60
N ASN A 514 -24.28 8.76 4.90
CA ASN A 514 -22.98 9.24 5.34
C ASN A 514 -22.05 9.64 4.18
N ILE A 515 -22.09 8.92 3.05
CA ILE A 515 -21.22 9.19 1.89
C ILE A 515 -21.37 10.64 1.41
N SER A 516 -20.25 11.34 1.38
CA SER A 516 -20.17 12.70 0.86
C SER A 516 -18.74 13.02 0.42
N SER A 517 -18.60 13.72 -0.68
CA SER A 517 -17.31 14.27 -1.15
C SER A 517 -16.63 15.21 -0.14
N LYS A 518 -17.36 15.65 0.87
CA LYS A 518 -16.84 16.42 2.00
C LYS A 518 -15.77 15.63 2.78
N TYR A 519 -15.83 14.29 2.79
CA TYR A 519 -14.97 13.42 3.58
C TYR A 519 -13.91 12.71 2.73
N TYR A 520 -13.31 13.42 1.80
CA TYR A 520 -12.21 12.89 0.98
C TYR A 520 -10.93 12.58 1.74
N ARG A 521 -10.79 13.08 2.97
CA ARG A 521 -9.71 12.80 3.90
C ARG A 521 -10.24 12.14 5.13
N TYR A 522 -9.39 11.36 5.79
CA TYR A 522 -9.68 10.83 7.11
C TYR A 522 -9.46 11.86 8.21
N ALA A 523 -10.06 11.60 9.35
CA ALA A 523 -9.80 12.35 10.57
C ALA A 523 -8.33 12.20 11.01
N ILE A 524 -7.74 13.25 11.54
CA ILE A 524 -6.51 13.12 12.30
C ILE A 524 -6.81 12.30 13.55
N PRO A 525 -6.04 11.22 13.85
CA PRO A 525 -6.32 10.36 14.98
C PRO A 525 -6.39 11.14 16.30
N GLN A 526 -7.37 10.83 17.14
CA GLN A 526 -7.59 11.58 18.39
C GLN A 526 -6.39 11.50 19.33
N ASP A 527 -5.67 10.38 19.35
CA ASP A 527 -4.46 10.22 20.16
C ASP A 527 -3.38 11.23 19.76
N GLN A 528 -3.25 11.51 18.46
CA GLN A 528 -2.30 12.50 17.96
C GLN A 528 -2.72 13.93 18.32
N ILE A 529 -4.01 14.25 18.27
CA ILE A 529 -4.55 15.55 18.74
C ILE A 529 -4.25 15.74 20.24
N ASN A 530 -4.34 14.68 21.02
CA ASN A 530 -4.17 14.70 22.48
C ASN A 530 -2.71 14.81 22.94
N ILE A 531 -1.70 14.63 22.07
CA ILE A 531 -0.28 14.70 22.45
C ILE A 531 0.05 16.06 23.07
N LYS A 532 -0.45 17.13 22.47
CA LYS A 532 -0.27 18.49 22.96
C LYS A 532 -1.37 19.41 22.43
N ASP A 533 -2.02 20.13 23.32
CA ASP A 533 -3.08 21.08 22.95
C ASP A 533 -2.61 22.09 21.89
N GLY A 534 -3.37 22.16 20.80
CA GLY A 534 -3.10 23.08 19.67
C GLY A 534 -1.92 22.73 18.78
N LEU A 535 -1.22 21.62 19.02
CA LEU A 535 -0.15 21.16 18.12
C LEU A 535 -0.69 20.70 16.78
N TYR A 536 -1.70 19.83 16.81
CA TYR A 536 -2.41 19.36 15.63
C TYR A 536 -3.87 19.80 15.66
N VAL A 537 -4.39 20.11 14.49
CA VAL A 537 -5.75 20.58 14.30
C VAL A 537 -6.52 19.55 13.47
N GLN A 538 -7.67 19.14 13.95
CA GLN A 538 -8.56 18.22 13.25
C GLN A 538 -8.98 18.76 11.89
N ASN A 539 -9.12 17.89 10.90
CA ASN A 539 -9.68 18.24 9.61
C ASN A 539 -11.07 18.88 9.77
N PRO A 540 -11.39 19.92 9.00
CA PRO A 540 -12.64 20.69 9.19
C PRO A 540 -13.90 19.84 9.16
N GLU A 541 -13.88 18.76 8.41
CA GLU A 541 -14.97 17.82 8.19
C GLU A 541 -15.35 17.05 9.47
N TYR A 542 -14.43 16.94 10.42
CA TYR A 542 -14.53 16.16 11.66
C TYR A 542 -14.52 17.04 12.93
N LYS A 543 -14.74 18.36 12.80
CA LYS A 543 -14.82 19.32 13.93
C LYS A 543 -16.22 19.36 14.54
#